data_7a7ba1fb171867ecacc9fe757f7074de
#
_entry.id   7a7ba1fb171867ecacc9fe757f7074de
#
_cell.length_a   1.000
_cell.length_b   1.000
_cell.length_c   1.000
_cell.angle_alpha   90.00
_cell.angle_beta   90.00
_cell.angle_gamma   90.00
#
_symmetry.space_group_name_H-M   'P 1'
#
loop_
_entity.id
_entity.type
_entity.pdbx_description
1 polymer ?
#
loop_
_entity_poly.entity_id
_entity_poly.type
_entity_poly.pdbx_seq_one_letter_code
_entity_poly.pdbx_strand_id
1 'polypeptide(L)'
;MRSAIIDIGYNAIRAVVYECDRLGAPEIFNDKFKSDIINLLNLDDLEVKHQVYLSLQYFVHIFDRLSVTDVKCVATAVLRGHPRAEEFREIVKRKFNINIEIISGNREAYLTAAGLISGINDACGIAADLGGGSLELAQIKDKKVGILKSLPLGTSLITNNHFDDINIISQMINKEFGEVYSNHSGIQQCQQGYHCPNLYLIGGALRLIGRSYMEFVHYPLKNLHNLEINRREFELYLEKLAHAHSMRTQYKSRIHSNAILVAKSMLNVFLPEKVIISNYGLKEGVRFACLPKEEQEKDIIYERTKTLVNFDETTYNIKNYTEVIKPILIQPDTTTISIITLVIMLAQYNKNIDKTLRSNFIVEFILASDIPFSHRQRLMLSIALALTYTTRSDTYINRLAKRMINSYDYCNSHIIGNFIKIAREIDGPRFQSPSFSLELKDNRYIEISTLNILPKAVFEKVCERLKAIGFARKIFIEIK
;
A
#
# COMPACT_ATOMS: atom_id res chain seq x y z
N MET A 1 6.61 21.22 -9.11
CA MET A 1 5.28 21.83 -9.40
C MET A 1 4.22 21.07 -8.61
N ARG A 2 3.16 21.73 -8.12
CA ARG A 2 2.02 21.04 -7.51
C ARG A 2 1.08 20.57 -8.58
N SER A 3 0.66 19.33 -8.49
CA SER A 3 -0.28 18.72 -9.43
C SER A 3 -1.55 18.25 -8.71
N ALA A 4 -2.68 18.34 -9.41
CA ALA A 4 -3.96 17.86 -8.91
C ALA A 4 -4.56 16.81 -9.85
N ILE A 5 -5.27 15.87 -9.23
CA ILE A 5 -6.05 14.85 -9.93
C ILE A 5 -7.50 14.96 -9.49
N ILE A 6 -8.41 15.06 -10.45
CA ILE A 6 -9.85 14.93 -10.24
C ILE A 6 -10.29 13.60 -10.84
N ASP A 7 -10.98 12.82 -10.05
CA ASP A 7 -11.60 11.56 -10.46
C ASP A 7 -13.12 11.72 -10.37
N ILE A 8 -13.80 11.64 -11.52
CA ILE A 8 -15.25 11.70 -11.64
C ILE A 8 -15.78 10.29 -11.82
N GLY A 9 -16.17 9.69 -10.71
CA GLY A 9 -16.76 8.35 -10.67
C GLY A 9 -18.26 8.33 -10.48
N TYR A 10 -18.85 7.13 -10.56
CA TYR A 10 -20.28 6.91 -10.39
C TYR A 10 -20.78 7.36 -9.00
N ASN A 11 -20.03 7.02 -7.94
CA ASN A 11 -20.44 7.26 -6.55
C ASN A 11 -19.82 8.50 -5.91
N ALA A 12 -18.73 9.03 -6.46
CA ALA A 12 -18.01 10.16 -5.89
C ALA A 12 -17.24 10.95 -6.95
N ILE A 13 -17.12 12.25 -6.70
CA ILE A 13 -16.15 13.13 -7.35
C ILE A 13 -15.08 13.41 -6.31
N ARG A 14 -13.83 13.12 -6.63
CA ARG A 14 -12.69 13.27 -5.72
C ARG A 14 -11.64 14.17 -6.32
N ALA A 15 -11.01 15.01 -5.48
CA ALA A 15 -9.81 15.72 -5.86
C ALA A 15 -8.67 15.45 -4.87
N VAL A 16 -7.46 15.32 -5.41
CA VAL A 16 -6.24 15.13 -4.62
C VAL A 16 -5.17 16.08 -5.16
N VAL A 17 -4.44 16.75 -4.27
CA VAL A 17 -3.30 17.63 -4.63
C VAL A 17 -2.03 17.04 -4.03
N TYR A 18 -1.01 16.96 -4.85
CA TYR A 18 0.34 16.50 -4.46
C TYR A 18 1.31 17.67 -4.40
N GLU A 19 2.21 17.65 -3.41
CA GLU A 19 3.18 18.73 -3.16
C GLU A 19 4.15 18.93 -4.33
N CYS A 20 4.54 17.86 -5.03
CA CYS A 20 5.43 17.93 -6.18
C CYS A 20 5.31 16.70 -7.10
N ASP A 21 5.92 16.77 -8.30
CA ASP A 21 5.89 15.71 -9.32
C ASP A 21 7.03 14.70 -9.10
N ARG A 22 7.11 14.11 -7.92
CA ARG A 22 8.03 13.02 -7.57
C ARG A 22 7.28 11.85 -6.98
N LEU A 23 7.78 10.65 -7.20
CA LEU A 23 7.27 9.50 -6.46
C LEU A 23 7.45 9.75 -4.95
N GLY A 24 6.47 9.36 -4.16
CA GLY A 24 6.54 9.58 -2.71
C GLY A 24 6.20 11.00 -2.24
N ALA A 25 5.89 11.95 -3.13
CA ALA A 25 5.41 13.26 -2.68
C ALA A 25 4.13 13.17 -1.85
N PRO A 26 4.01 13.94 -0.75
CA PRO A 26 2.84 13.89 0.11
C PRO A 26 1.57 14.41 -0.58
N GLU A 27 0.44 13.81 -0.24
CA GLU A 27 -0.87 14.38 -0.52
C GLU A 27 -1.11 15.55 0.45
N ILE A 28 -1.24 16.78 -0.07
CA ILE A 28 -1.49 17.98 0.74
C ILE A 28 -2.96 18.37 0.80
N PHE A 29 -3.77 17.78 -0.07
CA PHE A 29 -5.24 17.88 -0.05
C PHE A 29 -5.82 16.60 -0.63
N ASN A 30 -6.88 16.09 -0.02
CA ASN A 30 -7.60 14.91 -0.51
C ASN A 30 -9.02 14.95 0.03
N ASP A 31 -9.98 15.33 -0.83
CA ASP A 31 -11.38 15.38 -0.45
C ASP A 31 -12.27 14.77 -1.53
N LYS A 32 -13.46 14.36 -1.13
CA LYS A 32 -14.45 13.75 -2.02
C LYS A 32 -15.87 14.17 -1.66
N PHE A 33 -16.67 14.37 -2.69
CA PHE A 33 -18.10 14.61 -2.57
C PHE A 33 -18.88 13.46 -3.21
N LYS A 34 -20.11 13.25 -2.73
CA LYS A 34 -21.02 12.31 -3.36
C LYS A 34 -21.25 12.73 -4.81
N SER A 35 -21.07 11.83 -5.76
CA SER A 35 -21.40 12.06 -7.15
C SER A 35 -22.91 11.98 -7.30
N ASP A 36 -23.50 13.01 -7.85
CA ASP A 36 -24.90 13.06 -8.23
C ASP A 36 -25.04 13.34 -9.73
N ILE A 37 -24.01 12.94 -10.47
CA ILE A 37 -23.84 13.27 -11.88
C ILE A 37 -24.91 12.61 -12.75
N ILE A 38 -25.36 11.40 -12.42
CA ILE A 38 -26.44 10.73 -13.18
C ILE A 38 -27.72 11.55 -13.09
N ASN A 39 -28.08 12.03 -11.92
CA ASN A 39 -29.26 12.88 -11.74
C ASN A 39 -29.11 14.19 -12.53
N LEU A 40 -27.93 14.82 -12.47
CA LEU A 40 -27.65 16.01 -13.28
C LEU A 40 -27.83 15.73 -14.78
N LEU A 41 -27.25 14.67 -15.30
CA LEU A 41 -27.29 14.33 -16.73
C LEU A 41 -28.70 13.99 -17.24
N ASN A 42 -29.62 13.66 -16.35
CA ASN A 42 -31.04 13.38 -16.66
C ASN A 42 -31.93 14.63 -16.61
N LEU A 43 -31.38 15.81 -16.21
CA LEU A 43 -32.12 17.06 -16.21
C LEU A 43 -32.24 17.63 -17.65
N ASP A 44 -33.34 18.30 -17.96
CA ASP A 44 -33.55 18.93 -19.27
C ASP A 44 -32.47 20.01 -19.55
N ASP A 45 -32.13 20.78 -18.55
CA ASP A 45 -31.07 21.82 -18.58
C ASP A 45 -29.91 21.42 -17.68
N LEU A 46 -28.71 21.22 -18.26
CA LEU A 46 -27.48 20.93 -17.52
C LEU A 46 -26.83 22.18 -16.90
N GLU A 47 -27.24 23.39 -17.29
CA GLU A 47 -26.63 24.64 -16.76
C GLU A 47 -27.20 25.07 -15.41
N VAL A 48 -28.13 24.35 -14.86
CA VAL A 48 -28.74 24.61 -13.55
C VAL A 48 -27.70 24.62 -12.42
N LYS A 49 -28.02 25.30 -11.33
CA LYS A 49 -27.21 25.22 -10.11
C LYS A 49 -27.32 23.81 -9.52
N HIS A 50 -26.26 23.05 -9.57
CA HIS A 50 -26.23 21.66 -9.12
C HIS A 50 -25.01 21.36 -8.23
N GLN A 51 -25.16 20.42 -7.32
CA GLN A 51 -24.11 20.03 -6.35
C GLN A 51 -22.81 19.58 -7.01
N VAL A 52 -22.88 18.95 -8.17
CA VAL A 52 -21.71 18.57 -8.97
C VAL A 52 -20.84 19.78 -9.31
N TYR A 53 -21.45 20.86 -9.81
CA TYR A 53 -20.71 22.08 -10.16
C TYR A 53 -20.19 22.81 -8.94
N LEU A 54 -20.93 22.81 -7.82
CA LEU A 54 -20.45 23.38 -6.56
C LEU A 54 -19.23 22.64 -6.04
N SER A 55 -19.18 21.32 -6.21
CA SER A 55 -18.01 20.50 -5.84
C SER A 55 -16.80 20.83 -6.72
N LEU A 56 -16.98 20.97 -8.03
CA LEU A 56 -15.90 21.37 -8.96
C LEU A 56 -15.41 22.78 -8.67
N GLN A 57 -16.33 23.74 -8.43
CA GLN A 57 -16.00 25.11 -8.05
C GLN A 57 -15.16 25.17 -6.77
N TYR A 58 -15.53 24.37 -5.76
CA TYR A 58 -14.76 24.23 -4.52
C TYR A 58 -13.35 23.71 -4.80
N PHE A 59 -13.20 22.69 -5.63
CA PHE A 59 -11.88 22.16 -5.97
C PHE A 59 -11.02 23.19 -6.70
N VAL A 60 -11.57 23.95 -7.66
CA VAL A 60 -10.84 25.03 -8.32
C VAL A 60 -10.38 26.09 -7.32
N HIS A 61 -11.26 26.50 -6.40
CA HIS A 61 -10.88 27.43 -5.34
C HIS A 61 -9.70 26.91 -4.50
N ILE A 62 -9.70 25.63 -4.12
CA ILE A 62 -8.59 25.01 -3.39
C ILE A 62 -7.32 24.96 -4.26
N PHE A 63 -7.41 24.64 -5.54
CA PHE A 63 -6.27 24.61 -6.46
C PHE A 63 -5.60 25.97 -6.59
N ASP A 64 -6.38 27.03 -6.71
CA ASP A 64 -5.89 28.42 -6.73
C ASP A 64 -5.16 28.76 -5.42
N ARG A 65 -5.75 28.41 -4.26
CA ARG A 65 -5.15 28.64 -2.94
C ARG A 65 -3.87 27.87 -2.72
N LEU A 66 -3.76 26.68 -3.30
CA LEU A 66 -2.57 25.81 -3.23
C LEU A 66 -1.60 26.06 -4.38
N SER A 67 -1.84 27.02 -5.28
CA SER A 67 -1.00 27.32 -6.44
C SER A 67 -0.72 26.05 -7.29
N VAL A 68 -1.77 25.26 -7.54
CA VAL A 68 -1.69 24.08 -8.43
C VAL A 68 -1.50 24.55 -9.87
N THR A 69 -0.54 23.98 -10.56
CA THR A 69 -0.18 24.37 -11.94
C THR A 69 -0.57 23.34 -12.99
N ASP A 70 -0.78 22.08 -12.60
CA ASP A 70 -1.25 21.02 -13.49
C ASP A 70 -2.45 20.29 -12.90
N VAL A 71 -3.55 20.23 -13.65
CA VAL A 71 -4.78 19.55 -13.25
C VAL A 71 -5.12 18.48 -14.26
N LYS A 72 -5.15 17.22 -13.83
CA LYS A 72 -5.65 16.08 -14.61
C LYS A 72 -7.03 15.71 -14.11
N CYS A 73 -8.02 15.75 -14.99
CA CYS A 73 -9.38 15.33 -14.66
C CYS A 73 -9.77 14.14 -15.52
N VAL A 74 -10.06 13.02 -14.88
CA VAL A 74 -10.53 11.79 -15.54
C VAL A 74 -11.97 11.50 -15.14
N ALA A 75 -12.74 10.99 -16.09
CA ALA A 75 -14.08 10.47 -15.84
C ALA A 75 -14.19 9.03 -16.34
N THR A 76 -14.87 8.21 -15.56
CA THR A 76 -14.95 6.75 -15.75
C THR A 76 -16.31 6.33 -16.35
N ALA A 77 -16.77 5.13 -16.05
CA ALA A 77 -18.01 4.53 -16.57
C ALA A 77 -19.25 5.44 -16.49
N VAL A 78 -19.28 6.37 -15.55
CA VAL A 78 -20.44 7.28 -15.35
C VAL A 78 -20.70 8.22 -16.54
N LEU A 79 -19.63 8.64 -17.25
CA LEU A 79 -19.75 9.45 -18.47
C LEU A 79 -19.54 8.64 -19.75
N ARG A 80 -18.91 7.47 -19.64
CA ARG A 80 -18.57 6.62 -20.78
C ARG A 80 -19.84 6.15 -21.50
N GLY A 81 -20.03 6.61 -22.72
CA GLY A 81 -21.19 6.27 -23.53
C GLY A 81 -22.50 7.00 -23.16
N HIS A 82 -22.47 7.94 -22.20
CA HIS A 82 -23.66 8.73 -21.89
C HIS A 82 -23.91 9.77 -22.98
N PRO A 83 -25.17 9.89 -23.53
CA PRO A 83 -25.45 10.78 -24.64
C PRO A 83 -25.10 12.26 -24.41
N ARG A 84 -25.20 12.72 -23.15
CA ARG A 84 -24.91 14.12 -22.78
C ARG A 84 -23.54 14.33 -22.18
N ALA A 85 -22.64 13.35 -22.29
CA ALA A 85 -21.31 13.43 -21.70
C ALA A 85 -20.49 14.60 -22.30
N GLU A 86 -20.61 14.82 -23.62
CA GLU A 86 -19.89 15.90 -24.30
C GLU A 86 -20.41 17.27 -23.88
N GLU A 87 -21.72 17.45 -23.80
CA GLU A 87 -22.34 18.68 -23.31
C GLU A 87 -21.87 19.02 -21.88
N PHE A 88 -21.81 18.03 -21.00
CA PHE A 88 -21.30 18.20 -19.65
C PHE A 88 -19.81 18.63 -19.65
N ARG A 89 -18.96 17.99 -20.48
CA ARG A 89 -17.55 18.35 -20.62
C ARG A 89 -17.36 19.81 -21.05
N GLU A 90 -18.10 20.25 -22.04
CA GLU A 90 -18.05 21.63 -22.55
C GLU A 90 -18.48 22.64 -21.47
N ILE A 91 -19.53 22.35 -20.71
CA ILE A 91 -19.96 23.20 -19.60
C ILE A 91 -18.89 23.30 -18.54
N VAL A 92 -18.28 22.14 -18.13
CA VAL A 92 -17.21 22.13 -17.11
C VAL A 92 -15.98 22.88 -17.60
N LYS A 93 -15.57 22.69 -18.85
CA LYS A 93 -14.44 23.42 -19.44
C LYS A 93 -14.70 24.92 -19.44
N ARG A 94 -15.89 25.37 -19.88
CA ARG A 94 -16.25 26.78 -19.93
C ARG A 94 -16.35 27.42 -18.56
N LYS A 95 -16.98 26.75 -17.57
CA LYS A 95 -17.21 27.29 -16.22
C LYS A 95 -15.97 27.24 -15.30
N PHE A 96 -15.15 26.22 -15.43
CA PHE A 96 -14.09 25.91 -14.46
C PHE A 96 -12.71 25.78 -15.06
N ASN A 97 -12.57 25.88 -16.39
CA ASN A 97 -11.31 25.65 -17.13
C ASN A 97 -10.70 24.25 -16.86
N ILE A 98 -11.55 23.24 -16.58
CA ILE A 98 -11.16 21.86 -16.38
C ILE A 98 -11.40 21.06 -17.65
N ASN A 99 -10.37 20.39 -18.18
CA ASN A 99 -10.50 19.46 -19.29
C ASN A 99 -10.74 18.05 -18.73
N ILE A 100 -11.92 17.49 -18.96
CA ILE A 100 -12.27 16.13 -18.56
C ILE A 100 -11.85 15.15 -19.66
N GLU A 101 -11.00 14.19 -19.31
CA GLU A 101 -10.71 13.01 -20.15
C GLU A 101 -11.67 11.88 -19.77
N ILE A 102 -12.57 11.50 -20.67
CA ILE A 102 -13.40 10.31 -20.49
C ILE A 102 -12.59 9.09 -20.92
N ILE A 103 -12.10 8.33 -19.95
CA ILE A 103 -11.19 7.20 -20.20
C ILE A 103 -11.96 5.93 -20.61
N SER A 104 -11.36 5.15 -21.53
CA SER A 104 -11.88 3.82 -21.87
C SER A 104 -11.74 2.85 -20.69
N GLY A 105 -12.54 1.77 -20.67
CA GLY A 105 -12.44 0.76 -19.62
C GLY A 105 -11.07 0.12 -19.51
N ASN A 106 -10.41 -0.19 -20.64
CA ASN A 106 -9.05 -0.72 -20.63
C ASN A 106 -8.04 0.33 -20.10
N ARG A 107 -8.25 1.62 -20.39
CA ARG A 107 -7.40 2.68 -19.84
C ARG A 107 -7.59 2.81 -18.33
N GLU A 108 -8.83 2.70 -17.85
CA GLU A 108 -9.16 2.67 -16.41
C GLU A 108 -8.50 1.48 -15.72
N ALA A 109 -8.61 0.26 -16.27
CA ALA A 109 -7.94 -0.95 -15.78
C ALA A 109 -6.40 -0.79 -15.74
N TYR A 110 -5.81 -0.22 -16.82
CA TYR A 110 -4.37 0.06 -16.86
C TYR A 110 -3.94 1.03 -15.77
N LEU A 111 -4.65 2.16 -15.63
CA LEU A 111 -4.31 3.17 -14.63
C LEU A 111 -4.48 2.63 -13.21
N THR A 112 -5.53 1.83 -12.95
CA THR A 112 -5.70 1.17 -11.66
C THR A 112 -4.55 0.22 -11.34
N ALA A 113 -4.12 -0.59 -12.31
CA ALA A 113 -2.95 -1.47 -12.15
C ALA A 113 -1.65 -0.67 -11.92
N ALA A 114 -1.44 0.42 -12.66
CA ALA A 114 -0.30 1.32 -12.46
C ALA A 114 -0.30 1.93 -11.05
N GLY A 115 -1.48 2.31 -10.55
CA GLY A 115 -1.66 2.76 -9.18
C GLY A 115 -1.30 1.68 -8.16
N LEU A 116 -1.76 0.45 -8.36
CA LEU A 116 -1.40 -0.67 -7.50
C LEU A 116 0.12 -0.90 -7.48
N ILE A 117 0.76 -0.95 -8.65
CA ILE A 117 2.22 -1.11 -8.78
C ILE A 117 2.97 0.00 -8.06
N SER A 118 2.47 1.25 -8.13
CA SER A 118 3.09 2.38 -7.42
C SER A 118 3.04 2.27 -5.90
N GLY A 119 2.12 1.47 -5.35
CA GLY A 119 1.98 1.24 -3.90
C GLY A 119 2.50 -0.11 -3.41
N ILE A 120 2.64 -1.10 -4.32
CA ILE A 120 3.10 -2.45 -4.02
C ILE A 120 4.09 -2.86 -5.12
N ASN A 121 5.38 -2.67 -4.85
CA ASN A 121 6.44 -2.85 -5.84
C ASN A 121 6.58 -4.26 -6.39
N ASP A 122 6.22 -5.27 -5.63
CA ASP A 122 6.28 -6.70 -5.96
C ASP A 122 4.91 -7.29 -6.33
N ALA A 123 3.97 -6.43 -6.73
CA ALA A 123 2.64 -6.88 -7.13
C ALA A 123 2.74 -7.89 -8.28
N CYS A 124 2.12 -9.05 -8.07
CA CYS A 124 2.02 -10.15 -9.05
C CYS A 124 0.68 -10.85 -8.88
N GLY A 125 -0.15 -10.88 -9.92
CA GLY A 125 -1.49 -11.45 -9.87
C GLY A 125 -2.51 -10.64 -10.63
N ILE A 126 -3.74 -10.57 -10.13
CA ILE A 126 -4.86 -9.84 -10.74
C ILE A 126 -5.26 -8.66 -9.85
N ALA A 127 -5.25 -7.45 -10.42
CA ALA A 127 -5.86 -6.27 -9.84
C ALA A 127 -7.33 -6.21 -10.24
N ALA A 128 -8.22 -6.01 -9.27
CA ALA A 128 -9.65 -5.90 -9.45
C ALA A 128 -10.19 -4.64 -8.79
N ASP A 129 -10.65 -3.67 -9.57
CA ASP A 129 -11.28 -2.43 -9.09
C ASP A 129 -12.78 -2.48 -9.31
N LEU A 130 -13.54 -2.56 -8.24
CA LEU A 130 -14.99 -2.59 -8.30
C LEU A 130 -15.55 -1.20 -8.02
N GLY A 131 -15.99 -0.56 -9.11
CA GLY A 131 -16.70 0.71 -9.08
C GLY A 131 -18.21 0.56 -8.99
N GLY A 132 -18.92 1.68 -9.15
CA GLY A 132 -20.39 1.69 -9.24
C GLY A 132 -20.89 1.21 -10.61
N GLY A 133 -20.19 1.54 -11.70
CA GLY A 133 -20.58 1.26 -13.07
C GLY A 133 -19.84 0.09 -13.73
N SER A 134 -18.67 -0.31 -13.22
CA SER A 134 -17.84 -1.35 -13.85
C SER A 134 -16.98 -2.09 -12.87
N LEU A 135 -16.43 -3.21 -13.32
CA LEU A 135 -15.34 -3.96 -12.70
C LEU A 135 -14.15 -3.95 -13.67
N GLU A 136 -13.09 -3.31 -13.27
CA GLU A 136 -11.83 -3.31 -13.99
C GLU A 136 -10.93 -4.45 -13.50
N LEU A 137 -10.40 -5.25 -14.45
CA LEU A 137 -9.48 -6.35 -14.19
C LEU A 137 -8.19 -6.12 -14.97
N ALA A 138 -7.04 -6.27 -14.28
CA ALA A 138 -5.74 -6.15 -14.89
C ALA A 138 -4.78 -7.22 -14.37
N GLN A 139 -4.10 -7.90 -15.28
CA GLN A 139 -3.00 -8.80 -14.94
C GLN A 139 -1.73 -7.98 -14.66
N ILE A 140 -1.03 -8.34 -13.59
CA ILE A 140 0.25 -7.74 -13.22
C ILE A 140 1.29 -8.84 -13.04
N LYS A 141 2.45 -8.68 -13.68
CA LYS A 141 3.61 -9.53 -13.49
C LYS A 141 4.89 -8.73 -13.72
N ASP A 142 5.87 -8.85 -12.84
CA ASP A 142 7.19 -8.20 -12.96
C ASP A 142 7.08 -6.68 -13.21
N LYS A 143 6.22 -6.00 -12.45
CA LYS A 143 5.87 -4.56 -12.60
C LYS A 143 5.27 -4.18 -13.96
N LYS A 144 4.90 -5.15 -14.79
CA LYS A 144 4.27 -4.92 -16.09
C LYS A 144 2.80 -5.24 -16.02
N VAL A 145 2.02 -4.42 -16.72
CA VAL A 145 0.59 -4.63 -16.89
C VAL A 145 0.38 -5.44 -18.16
N GLY A 146 -0.31 -6.58 -18.02
CA GLY A 146 -0.64 -7.48 -19.11
C GLY A 146 -2.08 -7.31 -19.58
N ILE A 147 -2.90 -8.36 -19.42
CA ILE A 147 -4.29 -8.39 -19.85
C ILE A 147 -5.11 -7.32 -19.12
N LEU A 148 -5.93 -6.59 -19.88
CA LEU A 148 -6.82 -5.55 -19.38
C LEU A 148 -8.26 -5.83 -19.82
N LYS A 149 -9.19 -5.76 -18.87
CA LYS A 149 -10.64 -5.88 -19.15
C LYS A 149 -11.43 -4.93 -18.27
N SER A 150 -12.53 -4.42 -18.83
CA SER A 150 -13.56 -3.69 -18.07
C SER A 150 -14.90 -4.34 -18.35
N LEU A 151 -15.55 -4.79 -17.29
CA LEU A 151 -16.81 -5.52 -17.34
C LEU A 151 -17.94 -4.65 -16.78
N PRO A 152 -19.17 -4.72 -17.30
CA PRO A 152 -20.32 -3.99 -16.77
C PRO A 152 -20.87 -4.63 -15.49
N LEU A 153 -19.96 -4.90 -14.53
CA LEU A 153 -20.23 -5.56 -13.25
C LEU A 153 -20.09 -4.60 -12.05
N GLY A 154 -20.34 -3.31 -12.28
CA GLY A 154 -20.36 -2.34 -11.19
C GLY A 154 -21.53 -2.56 -10.21
N THR A 155 -21.31 -2.21 -8.93
CA THR A 155 -22.28 -2.47 -7.85
C THR A 155 -23.67 -1.91 -8.11
N SER A 156 -23.79 -0.78 -8.82
CA SER A 156 -25.07 -0.15 -9.17
C SER A 156 -25.69 -0.76 -10.44
N LEU A 157 -24.89 -1.22 -11.40
CA LEU A 157 -25.39 -1.82 -12.64
C LEU A 157 -25.92 -3.25 -12.43
N ILE A 158 -25.29 -4.03 -11.56
CA ILE A 158 -25.73 -5.40 -11.23
C ILE A 158 -27.19 -5.39 -10.74
N THR A 159 -27.52 -4.43 -9.85
CA THR A 159 -28.91 -4.27 -9.35
C THR A 159 -29.88 -4.01 -10.45
N ASN A 160 -29.55 -3.17 -11.43
CA ASN A 160 -30.43 -2.77 -12.51
C ASN A 160 -30.61 -3.86 -13.57
N ASN A 161 -29.62 -4.76 -13.74
CA ASN A 161 -29.58 -5.77 -14.79
C ASN A 161 -29.94 -7.18 -14.32
N HIS A 162 -30.38 -7.35 -13.07
CA HIS A 162 -30.75 -8.64 -12.46
C HIS A 162 -29.65 -9.72 -12.55
N PHE A 163 -28.36 -9.32 -12.45
CA PHE A 163 -27.22 -10.25 -12.38
C PHE A 163 -27.00 -10.74 -10.95
N ASP A 164 -28.02 -11.36 -10.34
CA ASP A 164 -28.00 -11.75 -8.93
C ASP A 164 -27.36 -13.13 -8.70
N ASP A 165 -26.90 -13.80 -9.77
CA ASP A 165 -26.34 -15.15 -9.72
C ASP A 165 -24.79 -15.12 -9.84
N ILE A 166 -24.13 -15.76 -8.86
CA ILE A 166 -22.68 -15.94 -8.84
C ILE A 166 -22.16 -16.68 -10.09
N ASN A 167 -22.96 -17.61 -10.64
CA ASN A 167 -22.56 -18.37 -11.82
C ASN A 167 -22.55 -17.49 -13.07
N ILE A 168 -23.53 -16.60 -13.21
CA ILE A 168 -23.60 -15.65 -14.33
C ILE A 168 -22.40 -14.71 -14.29
N ILE A 169 -22.11 -14.14 -13.12
CA ILE A 169 -20.95 -13.24 -12.95
C ILE A 169 -19.65 -13.99 -13.22
N SER A 170 -19.50 -15.20 -12.70
CA SER A 170 -18.31 -16.03 -12.93
C SER A 170 -18.12 -16.36 -14.41
N GLN A 171 -19.21 -16.68 -15.14
CA GLN A 171 -19.17 -16.93 -16.58
C GLN A 171 -18.76 -15.67 -17.36
N MET A 172 -19.26 -14.50 -17.00
CA MET A 172 -18.87 -13.23 -17.63
C MET A 172 -17.36 -12.96 -17.43
N ILE A 173 -16.85 -13.14 -16.21
CA ILE A 173 -15.42 -12.97 -15.92
C ILE A 173 -14.59 -14.01 -16.71
N ASN A 174 -15.01 -15.27 -16.70
CA ASN A 174 -14.32 -16.34 -17.43
C ASN A 174 -14.29 -16.09 -18.94
N LYS A 175 -15.40 -15.69 -19.54
CA LYS A 175 -15.48 -15.41 -20.98
C LYS A 175 -14.51 -14.33 -21.39
N GLU A 176 -14.45 -13.23 -20.65
CA GLU A 176 -13.65 -12.06 -21.03
C GLU A 176 -12.18 -12.17 -20.62
N PHE A 177 -11.88 -12.92 -19.58
CA PHE A 177 -10.52 -13.04 -19.04
C PHE A 177 -9.89 -14.41 -19.31
N GLY A 178 -10.71 -15.46 -19.37
CA GLY A 178 -10.28 -16.85 -19.49
C GLY A 178 -9.66 -17.21 -20.84
N GLU A 179 -10.27 -16.76 -21.95
CA GLU A 179 -9.78 -17.06 -23.30
C GLU A 179 -8.40 -16.47 -23.58
N VAL A 180 -8.07 -15.36 -22.94
CA VAL A 180 -6.77 -14.68 -23.10
C VAL A 180 -5.72 -15.29 -22.20
N TYR A 181 -6.10 -15.85 -21.06
CA TYR A 181 -5.21 -16.52 -20.12
C TYR A 181 -4.61 -17.83 -20.68
N SER A 182 -5.39 -18.55 -21.48
CA SER A 182 -4.96 -19.82 -22.10
C SER A 182 -3.84 -19.64 -23.14
N ASN A 183 -3.69 -18.43 -23.68
CA ASN A 183 -2.76 -18.14 -24.78
C ASN A 183 -1.45 -17.45 -24.35
N HIS A 184 -1.28 -17.10 -23.07
CA HIS A 184 -0.09 -16.40 -22.59
C HIS A 184 0.71 -17.27 -21.62
N SER A 185 1.85 -17.77 -22.08
CA SER A 185 2.84 -18.54 -21.32
C SER A 185 3.37 -17.76 -20.12
N GLY A 186 2.97 -18.16 -18.92
CA GLY A 186 3.47 -17.60 -17.66
C GLY A 186 2.59 -17.83 -16.45
N ILE A 187 1.37 -18.32 -16.65
CA ILE A 187 0.49 -18.80 -15.58
C ILE A 187 0.19 -20.26 -15.90
N GLN A 188 0.63 -21.16 -15.03
CA GLN A 188 0.39 -22.59 -15.22
C GLN A 188 -1.11 -22.85 -15.21
N GLN A 189 -1.60 -23.43 -16.30
CA GLN A 189 -2.95 -23.97 -16.39
C GLN A 189 -3.02 -25.19 -15.46
N CYS A 190 -3.67 -25.05 -14.32
CA CYS A 190 -4.08 -26.20 -13.53
C CYS A 190 -5.35 -26.78 -14.15
N GLN A 191 -5.57 -28.09 -14.05
CA GLN A 191 -6.76 -28.79 -14.57
C GLN A 191 -8.10 -28.24 -14.05
N GLN A 192 -8.11 -27.26 -13.15
CA GLN A 192 -9.27 -26.67 -12.47
C GLN A 192 -9.44 -25.15 -12.67
N GLY A 193 -8.63 -24.47 -13.51
CA GLY A 193 -8.70 -23.02 -13.69
C GLY A 193 -7.32 -22.33 -13.67
N TYR A 194 -7.34 -21.00 -13.69
CA TYR A 194 -6.11 -20.20 -13.70
C TYR A 194 -5.56 -20.04 -12.29
N HIS A 195 -4.32 -20.46 -12.05
CA HIS A 195 -3.67 -20.22 -10.78
C HIS A 195 -3.05 -18.82 -10.76
N CYS A 196 -3.66 -17.93 -9.99
CA CYS A 196 -3.21 -16.58 -9.73
C CYS A 196 -2.62 -16.52 -8.32
N PRO A 197 -1.38 -16.06 -8.10
CA PRO A 197 -0.82 -16.01 -6.75
C PRO A 197 -1.60 -15.05 -5.84
N ASN A 198 -1.99 -13.88 -6.36
CA ASN A 198 -2.68 -12.88 -5.57
C ASN A 198 -3.85 -12.25 -6.34
N LEU A 199 -4.94 -11.99 -5.62
CA LEU A 199 -6.04 -11.15 -6.07
C LEU A 199 -6.03 -9.84 -5.26
N TYR A 200 -5.74 -8.74 -5.94
CA TYR A 200 -5.73 -7.41 -5.31
C TYR A 200 -7.09 -6.77 -5.42
N LEU A 201 -7.72 -6.51 -4.29
CA LEU A 201 -9.02 -5.88 -4.20
C LEU A 201 -8.88 -4.36 -4.01
N ILE A 202 -9.40 -3.62 -4.98
CA ILE A 202 -9.36 -2.16 -5.07
C ILE A 202 -10.81 -1.66 -5.13
N GLY A 203 -11.00 -0.36 -5.04
CA GLY A 203 -12.35 0.23 -5.07
C GLY A 203 -13.03 0.30 -3.70
N GLY A 204 -13.98 1.21 -3.61
CA GLY A 204 -14.62 1.53 -2.35
C GLY A 204 -15.40 0.37 -1.74
N ALA A 205 -16.12 -0.39 -2.56
CA ALA A 205 -16.95 -1.49 -2.12
C ALA A 205 -16.12 -2.67 -1.57
N LEU A 206 -15.03 -3.04 -2.28
CA LEU A 206 -14.15 -4.13 -1.86
C LEU A 206 -13.33 -3.75 -0.62
N ARG A 207 -12.91 -2.47 -0.51
CA ARG A 207 -12.26 -1.95 0.70
C ARG A 207 -13.17 -1.99 1.93
N LEU A 208 -14.46 -1.78 1.78
CA LEU A 208 -15.43 -1.94 2.87
C LEU A 208 -15.53 -3.38 3.35
N ILE A 209 -15.49 -4.36 2.44
CA ILE A 209 -15.42 -5.78 2.80
C ILE A 209 -14.14 -6.06 3.59
N GLY A 210 -12.98 -5.55 3.14
CA GLY A 210 -11.71 -5.68 3.86
C GLY A 210 -11.74 -5.08 5.27
N ARG A 211 -12.32 -3.88 5.44
CA ARG A 211 -12.49 -3.27 6.78
C ARG A 211 -13.39 -4.09 7.68
N SER A 212 -14.50 -4.59 7.13
CA SER A 212 -15.43 -5.43 7.87
C SER A 212 -14.80 -6.78 8.26
N TYR A 213 -13.92 -7.34 7.42
CA TYR A 213 -13.12 -8.51 7.76
C TYR A 213 -12.18 -8.22 8.93
N MET A 214 -11.43 -7.11 8.89
CA MET A 214 -10.54 -6.73 9.99
C MET A 214 -11.26 -6.59 11.32
N GLU A 215 -12.45 -5.98 11.32
CA GLU A 215 -13.29 -5.86 12.51
C GLU A 215 -13.76 -7.23 13.00
N PHE A 216 -14.22 -8.09 12.10
CA PHE A 216 -14.72 -9.43 12.41
C PHE A 216 -13.67 -10.33 13.08
N VAL A 217 -12.41 -10.29 12.58
CA VAL A 217 -11.32 -11.10 13.14
C VAL A 217 -10.56 -10.40 14.26
N HIS A 218 -11.00 -9.20 14.68
CA HIS A 218 -10.26 -8.36 15.62
C HIS A 218 -8.80 -8.16 15.19
N TYR A 219 -8.62 -7.79 13.89
CA TYR A 219 -7.30 -7.64 13.31
C TYR A 219 -6.53 -6.52 14.03
N PRO A 220 -5.31 -6.75 14.48
CA PRO A 220 -4.67 -5.85 15.43
C PRO A 220 -4.11 -4.57 14.82
N LEU A 221 -3.85 -4.55 13.51
CA LEU A 221 -3.42 -3.34 12.81
C LEU A 221 -4.61 -2.63 12.18
N LYS A 222 -4.56 -1.30 12.10
CA LYS A 222 -5.67 -0.49 11.54
C LYS A 222 -5.51 -0.18 10.06
N ASN A 223 -4.31 -0.38 9.49
CA ASN A 223 -4.03 -0.12 8.09
C ASN A 223 -4.70 -1.18 7.22
N LEU A 224 -5.48 -0.71 6.26
CA LEU A 224 -6.14 -1.60 5.30
C LEU A 224 -5.22 -1.97 4.13
N HIS A 225 -4.35 -1.03 3.71
CA HIS A 225 -3.42 -1.25 2.61
C HIS A 225 -2.44 -2.37 2.94
N ASN A 226 -2.23 -3.28 1.99
CA ASN A 226 -1.44 -4.49 2.17
C ASN A 226 -1.98 -5.46 3.24
N LEU A 227 -3.29 -5.43 3.52
CA LEU A 227 -3.94 -6.50 4.27
C LEU A 227 -3.95 -7.76 3.42
N GLU A 228 -3.17 -8.76 3.81
CA GLU A 228 -3.14 -10.08 3.20
C GLU A 228 -4.09 -11.02 3.93
N ILE A 229 -4.97 -11.70 3.18
CA ILE A 229 -5.93 -12.66 3.70
C ILE A 229 -5.77 -13.96 2.92
N ASN A 230 -5.68 -15.09 3.61
CA ASN A 230 -5.70 -16.39 2.95
C ASN A 230 -7.05 -16.56 2.21
N ARG A 231 -7.00 -17.13 1.00
CA ARG A 231 -8.20 -17.34 0.17
C ARG A 231 -9.32 -18.02 0.94
N ARG A 232 -9.04 -19.15 1.61
CA ARG A 232 -10.05 -19.93 2.32
C ARG A 232 -10.68 -19.17 3.48
N GLU A 233 -9.87 -18.40 4.20
CA GLU A 233 -10.38 -17.54 5.29
C GLU A 233 -11.31 -16.45 4.75
N PHE A 234 -10.95 -15.87 3.62
CA PHE A 234 -11.76 -14.84 2.97
C PHE A 234 -13.07 -15.41 2.40
N GLU A 235 -13.04 -16.61 1.78
CA GLU A 235 -14.22 -17.33 1.32
C GLU A 235 -15.21 -17.58 2.46
N LEU A 236 -14.73 -18.16 3.57
CA LEU A 236 -15.54 -18.42 4.78
C LEU A 236 -16.13 -17.13 5.37
N TYR A 237 -15.36 -16.04 5.32
CA TYR A 237 -15.84 -14.74 5.78
C TYR A 237 -16.96 -14.21 4.86
N LEU A 238 -16.80 -14.26 3.53
CA LEU A 238 -17.81 -13.83 2.57
C LEU A 238 -19.10 -14.65 2.69
N GLU A 239 -19.02 -15.95 2.99
CA GLU A 239 -20.19 -16.77 3.27
C GLU A 239 -20.94 -16.27 4.50
N LYS A 240 -20.23 -16.06 5.61
CA LYS A 240 -20.80 -15.50 6.83
C LYS A 240 -21.43 -14.12 6.59
N LEU A 241 -20.75 -13.28 5.83
CA LEU A 241 -21.22 -11.93 5.51
C LEU A 241 -22.50 -11.95 4.67
N ALA A 242 -22.63 -12.90 3.73
CA ALA A 242 -23.82 -13.07 2.89
C ALA A 242 -25.04 -13.58 3.69
N HIS A 243 -24.85 -14.53 4.61
CA HIS A 243 -25.93 -15.15 5.37
C HIS A 243 -26.30 -14.44 6.68
N ALA A 244 -25.51 -13.47 7.11
CA ALA A 244 -25.63 -12.95 8.45
C ALA A 244 -26.70 -11.85 8.62
N HIS A 245 -27.88 -12.22 9.09
CA HIS A 245 -28.73 -11.29 9.84
C HIS A 245 -28.11 -10.90 11.21
N SER A 246 -27.13 -11.66 11.69
CA SER A 246 -26.55 -11.56 13.04
C SER A 246 -25.16 -10.97 13.16
N MET A 247 -24.44 -10.70 12.06
CA MET A 247 -23.10 -10.08 12.13
C MET A 247 -23.19 -8.61 12.52
N ARG A 248 -22.62 -8.27 13.68
CA ARG A 248 -22.50 -6.90 14.16
C ARG A 248 -21.14 -6.32 13.72
N THR A 249 -21.07 -5.75 12.52
CA THR A 249 -19.96 -4.89 12.12
C THR A 249 -20.49 -3.50 11.78
N GLN A 250 -19.75 -2.45 12.09
CA GLN A 250 -20.15 -1.07 11.76
C GLN A 250 -20.22 -0.82 10.25
N TYR A 251 -19.64 -1.70 9.43
CA TYR A 251 -19.58 -1.58 7.98
C TYR A 251 -20.68 -2.36 7.25
N LYS A 252 -21.33 -3.32 7.91
CA LYS A 252 -22.29 -4.23 7.26
C LYS A 252 -23.42 -3.51 6.50
N SER A 253 -24.03 -2.52 7.09
CA SER A 253 -25.13 -1.75 6.46
C SER A 253 -24.68 -0.95 5.23
N ARG A 254 -23.39 -0.82 4.99
CA ARG A 254 -22.78 -0.08 3.89
C ARG A 254 -22.22 -0.99 2.79
N ILE A 255 -22.17 -2.30 3.02
CA ILE A 255 -21.64 -3.29 2.06
C ILE A 255 -22.80 -3.72 1.15
N HIS A 256 -22.64 -3.49 -0.14
CA HIS A 256 -23.60 -3.96 -1.15
C HIS A 256 -23.48 -5.49 -1.32
N SER A 257 -24.61 -6.19 -1.36
CA SER A 257 -24.66 -7.64 -1.66
C SER A 257 -23.95 -7.98 -2.98
N ASN A 258 -24.10 -7.13 -3.99
CA ASN A 258 -23.44 -7.28 -5.28
C ASN A 258 -21.89 -7.31 -5.18
N ALA A 259 -21.30 -6.52 -4.26
CA ALA A 259 -19.87 -6.57 -4.05
C ALA A 259 -19.40 -7.91 -3.48
N ILE A 260 -20.23 -8.54 -2.64
CA ILE A 260 -19.98 -9.89 -2.11
C ILE A 260 -20.06 -10.92 -3.23
N LEU A 261 -21.06 -10.84 -4.08
CA LEU A 261 -21.22 -11.73 -5.24
C LEU A 261 -20.04 -11.63 -6.21
N VAL A 262 -19.64 -10.41 -6.57
CA VAL A 262 -18.47 -10.18 -7.44
C VAL A 262 -17.19 -10.72 -6.80
N ALA A 263 -16.98 -10.46 -5.49
CA ALA A 263 -15.81 -10.97 -4.78
C ALA A 263 -15.76 -12.51 -4.78
N LYS A 264 -16.88 -13.18 -4.51
CA LYS A 264 -17.00 -14.64 -4.57
C LYS A 264 -16.73 -15.18 -5.98
N SER A 265 -17.31 -14.54 -7.01
CA SER A 265 -17.10 -14.93 -8.40
C SER A 265 -15.64 -14.82 -8.81
N MET A 266 -14.95 -13.76 -8.41
CA MET A 266 -13.50 -13.62 -8.66
C MET A 266 -12.68 -14.70 -7.97
N LEU A 267 -13.02 -15.09 -6.73
CA LEU A 267 -12.33 -16.18 -6.02
C LEU A 267 -12.52 -17.52 -6.75
N ASN A 268 -13.72 -17.78 -7.29
CA ASN A 268 -14.02 -18.99 -8.04
C ASN A 268 -13.28 -19.05 -9.38
N VAL A 269 -13.11 -17.91 -10.04
CA VAL A 269 -12.46 -17.83 -11.36
C VAL A 269 -10.95 -17.86 -11.25
N PHE A 270 -10.36 -17.02 -10.39
CA PHE A 270 -8.90 -16.81 -10.34
C PHE A 270 -8.18 -17.74 -9.38
N LEU A 271 -8.88 -18.40 -8.47
CA LEU A 271 -8.32 -19.34 -7.49
C LEU A 271 -7.04 -18.81 -6.80
N PRO A 272 -7.02 -17.57 -6.28
CA PRO A 272 -5.81 -16.98 -5.75
C PRO A 272 -5.33 -17.70 -4.48
N GLU A 273 -4.03 -17.67 -4.21
CA GLU A 273 -3.52 -18.11 -2.90
C GLU A 273 -3.90 -17.12 -1.79
N LYS A 274 -3.80 -15.83 -2.13
CA LYS A 274 -4.08 -14.72 -1.21
C LYS A 274 -4.96 -13.65 -1.85
N VAL A 275 -5.75 -13.03 -1.01
CA VAL A 275 -6.47 -11.79 -1.30
C VAL A 275 -5.75 -10.65 -0.59
N ILE A 276 -5.45 -9.57 -1.32
CA ILE A 276 -4.72 -8.42 -0.80
C ILE A 276 -5.54 -7.16 -1.02
N ILE A 277 -5.76 -6.39 0.03
CA ILE A 277 -6.53 -5.14 -0.09
C ILE A 277 -5.59 -3.97 -0.38
N SER A 278 -5.91 -3.17 -1.40
CA SER A 278 -5.12 -1.99 -1.75
C SER A 278 -5.87 -0.68 -1.60
N ASN A 279 -5.22 0.31 -0.99
CA ASN A 279 -5.68 1.71 -1.00
C ASN A 279 -5.25 2.46 -2.27
N TYR A 280 -4.30 1.90 -3.00
CA TYR A 280 -3.80 2.44 -4.26
C TYR A 280 -4.68 1.95 -5.41
N GLY A 281 -5.06 2.84 -6.32
CA GLY A 281 -5.95 2.57 -7.44
C GLY A 281 -5.89 3.67 -8.48
N LEU A 282 -7.04 4.01 -9.10
CA LEU A 282 -7.10 4.91 -10.26
C LEU A 282 -6.38 6.25 -10.06
N LYS A 283 -6.64 6.98 -8.98
CA LYS A 283 -6.04 8.30 -8.76
C LYS A 283 -4.51 8.26 -8.64
N GLU A 284 -3.98 7.24 -7.92
CA GLU A 284 -2.54 7.00 -7.83
C GLU A 284 -1.96 6.62 -9.19
N GLY A 285 -2.71 5.85 -9.98
CA GLY A 285 -2.30 5.43 -11.31
C GLY A 285 -2.28 6.57 -12.32
N VAL A 286 -3.27 7.47 -12.28
CA VAL A 286 -3.26 8.69 -13.10
C VAL A 286 -2.00 9.50 -12.80
N ARG A 287 -1.71 9.72 -11.52
CA ARG A 287 -0.49 10.40 -11.11
C ARG A 287 0.77 9.67 -11.55
N PHE A 288 0.87 8.38 -11.24
CA PHE A 288 2.04 7.55 -11.56
C PHE A 288 2.35 7.56 -13.07
N ALA A 289 1.32 7.49 -13.92
CA ALA A 289 1.46 7.55 -15.36
C ALA A 289 1.96 8.91 -15.88
N CYS A 290 1.77 9.99 -15.12
CA CYS A 290 2.27 11.33 -15.44
C CYS A 290 3.71 11.58 -14.97
N LEU A 291 4.25 10.74 -14.06
CA LEU A 291 5.62 10.89 -13.59
C LEU A 291 6.63 10.51 -14.69
N PRO A 292 7.83 11.13 -14.71
CA PRO A 292 8.95 10.67 -15.52
C PRO A 292 9.26 9.19 -15.27
N LYS A 293 9.80 8.49 -16.27
CA LYS A 293 10.12 7.05 -16.14
C LYS A 293 11.10 6.78 -15.00
N GLU A 294 12.07 7.64 -14.81
CA GLU A 294 13.05 7.55 -13.73
C GLU A 294 12.39 7.61 -12.34
N GLU A 295 11.30 8.37 -12.21
CA GLU A 295 10.51 8.40 -10.97
C GLU A 295 9.65 7.13 -10.81
N GLN A 296 9.11 6.59 -11.91
CA GLN A 296 8.29 5.37 -11.87
C GLN A 296 9.09 4.12 -11.49
N GLU A 297 10.41 4.09 -11.72
CA GLU A 297 11.29 2.97 -11.38
C GLU A 297 11.71 2.93 -9.91
N LYS A 298 11.53 4.05 -9.18
CA LYS A 298 11.90 4.17 -7.76
C LYS A 298 11.02 3.34 -6.84
N ASP A 299 11.51 3.11 -5.62
CA ASP A 299 10.75 2.48 -4.55
C ASP A 299 9.93 3.53 -3.78
N ILE A 300 8.60 3.40 -3.78
CA ILE A 300 7.68 4.33 -3.11
C ILE A 300 7.94 4.42 -1.59
N ILE A 301 8.25 3.29 -0.95
CA ILE A 301 8.49 3.23 0.49
C ILE A 301 9.76 4.01 0.83
N TYR A 302 10.81 3.80 0.04
CA TYR A 302 12.06 4.52 0.18
C TYR A 302 11.87 6.03 -0.04
N GLU A 303 11.24 6.44 -1.15
CA GLU A 303 11.03 7.85 -1.49
C GLU A 303 10.11 8.58 -0.50
N ARG A 304 9.03 7.92 -0.03
CA ARG A 304 8.16 8.47 1.03
C ARG A 304 8.93 8.64 2.35
N THR A 305 9.71 7.64 2.72
CA THR A 305 10.51 7.70 3.94
C THR A 305 11.57 8.79 3.83
N LYS A 306 12.27 8.86 2.70
CA LYS A 306 13.29 9.89 2.39
C LYS A 306 12.71 11.31 2.52
N THR A 307 11.56 11.54 1.90
CA THR A 307 10.86 12.83 1.96
C THR A 307 10.45 13.19 3.38
N LEU A 308 9.89 12.23 4.12
CA LEU A 308 9.42 12.42 5.49
C LEU A 308 10.52 12.87 6.44
N VAL A 309 11.71 12.25 6.35
CA VAL A 309 12.83 12.55 7.27
C VAL A 309 13.80 13.58 6.71
N ASN A 310 13.53 14.11 5.53
CA ASN A 310 14.45 14.99 4.78
C ASN A 310 15.86 14.37 4.70
N PHE A 311 15.94 13.13 4.22
CA PHE A 311 17.18 12.34 4.24
C PHE A 311 18.11 12.72 3.11
N ASP A 312 19.34 13.09 3.47
CA ASP A 312 20.40 13.39 2.51
C ASP A 312 21.29 12.17 2.29
N GLU A 313 21.14 11.51 1.15
CA GLU A 313 21.88 10.30 0.77
C GLU A 313 23.40 10.51 0.73
N THR A 314 23.86 11.74 0.48
CA THR A 314 25.29 12.04 0.37
C THR A 314 25.99 12.01 1.73
N THR A 315 25.22 12.19 2.81
CA THR A 315 25.73 12.21 4.18
C THR A 315 25.87 10.81 4.78
N TYR A 316 25.10 9.82 4.26
CA TYR A 316 24.98 8.51 4.89
C TYR A 316 25.47 7.39 3.96
N ASN A 317 26.31 6.50 4.47
CA ASN A 317 26.78 5.32 3.73
C ASN A 317 26.09 4.04 4.20
N ILE A 318 24.77 3.96 3.93
CA ILE A 318 23.92 2.85 4.39
C ILE A 318 24.42 1.49 3.88
N LYS A 319 24.94 1.47 2.63
CA LYS A 319 25.42 0.23 2.00
C LYS A 319 26.52 -0.45 2.83
N ASN A 320 27.48 0.31 3.34
CA ASN A 320 28.57 -0.26 4.14
C ASN A 320 28.05 -0.85 5.45
N TYR A 321 27.10 -0.18 6.13
CA TYR A 321 26.49 -0.74 7.35
C TYR A 321 25.65 -1.98 7.08
N THR A 322 25.02 -2.07 5.92
CA THR A 322 24.30 -3.28 5.48
C THR A 322 25.27 -4.45 5.31
N GLU A 323 26.44 -4.24 4.73
CA GLU A 323 27.44 -5.31 4.60
C GLU A 323 28.01 -5.75 5.96
N VAL A 324 28.17 -4.83 6.92
CA VAL A 324 28.61 -5.18 8.28
C VAL A 324 27.61 -6.06 9.04
N ILE A 325 26.30 -5.80 8.92
CA ILE A 325 25.29 -6.58 9.63
C ILE A 325 24.94 -7.92 8.95
N LYS A 326 25.09 -7.98 7.64
CA LYS A 326 24.63 -9.11 6.81
C LYS A 326 25.09 -10.49 7.30
N PRO A 327 26.35 -10.69 7.76
CA PRO A 327 26.81 -12.00 8.26
C PRO A 327 26.05 -12.51 9.49
N ILE A 328 25.48 -11.63 10.30
CA ILE A 328 24.77 -11.99 11.53
C ILE A 328 23.24 -12.09 11.38
N LEU A 329 22.69 -11.81 10.21
CA LEU A 329 21.27 -11.99 9.93
C LEU A 329 20.92 -13.47 9.71
N ILE A 330 19.65 -13.82 9.92
CA ILE A 330 19.13 -15.19 9.77
C ILE A 330 18.31 -15.23 8.47
N GLN A 331 18.80 -15.93 7.45
CA GLN A 331 18.14 -16.09 6.15
C GLN A 331 17.48 -14.79 5.65
N PRO A 332 18.25 -13.69 5.50
CA PRO A 332 17.70 -12.41 5.12
C PRO A 332 17.18 -12.44 3.66
N ASP A 333 15.96 -11.97 3.47
CA ASP A 333 15.38 -11.67 2.16
C ASP A 333 15.51 -10.18 1.80
N THR A 334 15.00 -9.78 0.65
CA THR A 334 15.01 -8.39 0.20
C THR A 334 14.28 -7.45 1.16
N THR A 335 13.19 -7.91 1.77
CA THR A 335 12.47 -7.14 2.80
C THR A 335 13.35 -6.90 4.02
N THR A 336 14.02 -7.93 4.54
CA THR A 336 14.93 -7.80 5.69
C THR A 336 16.04 -6.79 5.41
N ILE A 337 16.61 -6.81 4.21
CA ILE A 337 17.64 -5.85 3.82
C ILE A 337 17.08 -4.42 3.73
N SER A 338 15.90 -4.24 3.17
CA SER A 338 15.27 -2.92 3.10
C SER A 338 14.95 -2.34 4.49
N ILE A 339 14.61 -3.17 5.47
CA ILE A 339 14.37 -2.74 6.86
C ILE A 339 15.61 -2.05 7.45
N ILE A 340 16.83 -2.50 7.15
CA ILE A 340 18.06 -1.86 7.66
C ILE A 340 18.11 -0.39 7.21
N THR A 341 17.93 -0.17 5.90
CA THR A 341 17.89 1.16 5.30
C THR A 341 16.82 2.04 5.95
N LEU A 342 15.61 1.52 6.05
CA LEU A 342 14.48 2.26 6.62
C LEU A 342 14.68 2.59 8.11
N VAL A 343 15.29 1.68 8.89
CA VAL A 343 15.61 1.95 10.30
C VAL A 343 16.66 3.06 10.43
N ILE A 344 17.71 3.05 9.61
CA ILE A 344 18.72 4.12 9.61
C ILE A 344 18.08 5.47 9.28
N MET A 345 17.23 5.54 8.27
CA MET A 345 16.52 6.76 7.88
C MET A 345 15.58 7.25 8.98
N LEU A 346 14.69 6.38 9.44
CA LEU A 346 13.65 6.73 10.42
C LEU A 346 14.22 7.01 11.82
N ALA A 347 15.37 6.45 12.17
CA ALA A 347 16.07 6.79 13.41
C ALA A 347 16.51 8.27 13.50
N GLN A 348 16.50 9.00 12.36
CA GLN A 348 16.79 10.44 12.32
C GLN A 348 15.53 11.30 12.61
N TYR A 349 14.33 10.75 12.40
CA TYR A 349 13.08 11.49 12.50
C TYR A 349 12.77 12.03 13.91
N ASN A 350 13.19 11.30 14.94
CA ASN A 350 12.81 11.56 16.33
C ASN A 350 13.75 12.48 17.12
N LYS A 351 14.63 13.23 16.46
CA LYS A 351 15.63 14.06 17.14
C LYS A 351 15.02 15.11 18.08
N ASN A 352 13.85 15.63 17.72
CA ASN A 352 13.16 16.70 18.46
C ASN A 352 12.14 16.16 19.49
N ILE A 353 12.05 14.84 19.69
CA ILE A 353 11.16 14.22 20.67
C ILE A 353 11.94 13.92 21.95
N ASP A 354 11.30 14.10 23.10
CA ASP A 354 11.88 13.73 24.38
C ASP A 354 12.40 12.28 24.37
N LYS A 355 13.58 12.06 24.93
CA LYS A 355 14.26 10.77 24.87
C LYS A 355 13.43 9.62 25.44
N THR A 356 12.62 9.89 26.49
CA THR A 356 11.80 8.87 27.15
C THR A 356 10.61 8.45 26.31
N LEU A 357 10.14 9.31 25.41
CA LEU A 357 8.96 9.09 24.58
C LEU A 357 9.28 8.57 23.17
N ARG A 358 10.55 8.65 22.73
CA ARG A 358 10.95 8.32 21.34
C ARG A 358 10.55 6.93 20.91
N SER A 359 10.73 5.94 21.76
CA SER A 359 10.41 4.55 21.43
C SER A 359 8.91 4.36 21.16
N ASN A 360 8.07 4.88 22.05
CA ASN A 360 6.62 4.75 21.90
C ASN A 360 6.11 5.55 20.71
N PHE A 361 6.59 6.79 20.55
CA PHE A 361 6.19 7.62 19.43
C PHE A 361 6.50 6.99 18.08
N ILE A 362 7.70 6.44 17.89
CA ILE A 362 8.08 5.86 16.59
C ILE A 362 7.29 4.60 16.28
N VAL A 363 6.98 3.79 17.29
CA VAL A 363 6.13 2.61 17.13
C VAL A 363 4.73 3.01 16.67
N GLU A 364 4.08 3.93 17.39
CA GLU A 364 2.76 4.44 17.02
C GLU A 364 2.76 5.09 15.64
N PHE A 365 3.79 5.87 15.34
CA PHE A 365 3.96 6.48 14.02
C PHE A 365 4.02 5.41 12.91
N ILE A 366 4.85 4.38 13.03
CA ILE A 366 4.98 3.31 12.02
C ILE A 366 3.67 2.55 11.86
N LEU A 367 2.99 2.25 12.97
CA LEU A 367 1.72 1.53 12.93
C LEU A 367 0.59 2.35 12.31
N ALA A 368 0.63 3.69 12.40
CA ALA A 368 -0.42 4.59 11.94
C ALA A 368 -0.12 5.28 10.60
N SER A 369 1.16 5.35 10.16
CA SER A 369 1.57 6.10 8.97
C SER A 369 0.86 5.67 7.69
N ASP A 370 0.72 6.60 6.76
CA ASP A 370 0.18 6.38 5.41
C ASP A 370 1.24 5.87 4.41
N ILE A 371 2.50 5.72 4.84
CA ILE A 371 3.54 5.07 4.03
C ILE A 371 3.08 3.65 3.72
N PRO A 372 3.18 3.19 2.45
CA PRO A 372 2.61 1.92 2.02
C PRO A 372 3.40 0.69 2.48
N PHE A 373 3.88 0.69 3.73
CA PHE A 373 4.49 -0.48 4.34
C PHE A 373 3.53 -1.67 4.34
N SER A 374 4.02 -2.85 4.05
CA SER A 374 3.31 -4.09 4.36
C SER A 374 3.14 -4.26 5.87
N HIS A 375 2.18 -5.07 6.31
CA HIS A 375 2.00 -5.36 7.73
C HIS A 375 3.23 -6.04 8.34
N ARG A 376 3.93 -6.87 7.54
CA ARG A 376 5.22 -7.46 7.89
C ARG A 376 6.28 -6.38 8.16
N GLN A 377 6.45 -5.43 7.23
CA GLN A 377 7.41 -4.32 7.37
C GLN A 377 7.08 -3.44 8.58
N ARG A 378 5.79 -3.13 8.83
CA ARG A 378 5.38 -2.31 9.99
C ARG A 378 5.82 -2.94 11.30
N LEU A 379 5.65 -4.24 11.45
CA LEU A 379 6.04 -4.94 12.68
C LEU A 379 7.56 -5.05 12.83
N MET A 380 8.27 -5.37 11.75
CA MET A 380 9.73 -5.41 11.76
C MET A 380 10.33 -4.04 12.11
N LEU A 381 9.84 -2.98 11.46
CA LEU A 381 10.27 -1.60 11.73
C LEU A 381 9.96 -1.18 13.16
N SER A 382 8.77 -1.48 13.67
CA SER A 382 8.38 -1.12 15.04
C SER A 382 9.30 -1.73 16.09
N ILE A 383 9.66 -3.01 15.95
CA ILE A 383 10.61 -3.66 16.85
C ILE A 383 12.01 -3.04 16.72
N ALA A 384 12.53 -2.99 15.49
CA ALA A 384 13.90 -2.54 15.25
C ALA A 384 14.09 -1.08 15.69
N LEU A 385 13.16 -0.19 15.37
CA LEU A 385 13.24 1.22 15.78
C LEU A 385 13.08 1.41 17.29
N ALA A 386 12.19 0.68 17.96
CA ALA A 386 12.08 0.72 19.40
C ALA A 386 13.44 0.39 20.07
N LEU A 387 14.10 -0.65 19.59
CA LEU A 387 15.40 -1.10 20.13
C LEU A 387 16.55 -0.16 19.83
N THR A 388 16.44 0.77 18.89
CA THR A 388 17.44 1.83 18.71
C THR A 388 17.44 2.83 19.87
N TYR A 389 16.37 2.92 20.64
CA TYR A 389 16.21 3.88 21.75
C TYR A 389 16.16 3.21 23.12
N THR A 390 15.69 1.98 23.22
CA THR A 390 15.51 1.23 24.47
C THR A 390 16.29 -0.08 24.45
N THR A 391 16.50 -0.70 25.62
CA THR A 391 17.09 -2.04 25.73
C THR A 391 16.05 -3.15 25.52
N ARG A 392 14.77 -2.84 25.66
CA ARG A 392 13.67 -3.78 25.51
C ARG A 392 12.59 -3.18 24.63
N SER A 393 12.12 -3.93 23.67
CA SER A 393 10.91 -3.55 22.88
C SER A 393 9.66 -3.75 23.74
N ASP A 394 8.62 -2.98 23.43
CA ASP A 394 7.31 -3.09 24.08
C ASP A 394 6.77 -4.51 24.03
N THR A 395 6.20 -4.96 25.16
CA THR A 395 5.61 -6.32 25.28
C THR A 395 4.42 -6.51 24.35
N TYR A 396 3.64 -5.45 24.07
CA TYR A 396 2.51 -5.50 23.14
C TYR A 396 3.01 -5.76 21.71
N ILE A 397 3.97 -4.97 21.22
CA ILE A 397 4.53 -5.13 19.87
C ILE A 397 5.19 -6.50 19.70
N ASN A 398 5.92 -6.97 20.70
CA ASN A 398 6.52 -8.31 20.66
C ASN A 398 5.48 -9.43 20.56
N ARG A 399 4.39 -9.35 21.32
CA ARG A 399 3.30 -10.34 21.25
C ARG A 399 2.62 -10.30 19.88
N LEU A 400 2.39 -9.09 19.37
CA LEU A 400 1.78 -8.89 18.08
C LEU A 400 2.65 -9.46 16.95
N ALA A 401 3.93 -9.11 16.93
CA ALA A 401 4.87 -9.59 15.92
C ALA A 401 5.00 -11.12 15.93
N LYS A 402 5.14 -11.75 17.09
CA LYS A 402 5.18 -13.23 17.20
C LYS A 402 3.97 -13.94 16.62
N ARG A 403 2.83 -13.26 16.51
CA ARG A 403 1.59 -13.83 15.92
C ARG A 403 1.47 -13.59 14.42
N MET A 404 2.12 -12.53 13.89
CA MET A 404 1.86 -12.03 12.56
C MET A 404 3.04 -12.14 11.60
N ILE A 405 4.28 -12.24 12.09
CA ILE A 405 5.47 -12.45 11.26
C ILE A 405 6.17 -13.74 11.66
N ASN A 406 6.97 -14.28 10.73
CA ASN A 406 7.72 -15.51 10.99
C ASN A 406 8.85 -15.30 12.00
N SER A 407 9.42 -16.39 12.50
CA SER A 407 10.47 -16.34 13.52
C SER A 407 11.78 -15.67 13.03
N TYR A 408 12.12 -15.79 11.76
CA TYR A 408 13.31 -15.16 11.19
C TYR A 408 13.16 -13.65 11.14
N ASP A 409 12.01 -13.15 10.69
CA ASP A 409 11.69 -11.71 10.68
C ASP A 409 11.72 -11.11 12.08
N TYR A 410 11.11 -11.82 13.04
CA TYR A 410 11.12 -11.41 14.43
C TYR A 410 12.55 -11.31 14.98
N CYS A 411 13.37 -12.34 14.77
CA CYS A 411 14.77 -12.33 15.20
C CYS A 411 15.60 -11.25 14.49
N ASN A 412 15.46 -11.13 13.16
CA ASN A 412 16.17 -10.13 12.37
C ASN A 412 15.81 -8.70 12.80
N SER A 413 14.56 -8.44 13.18
CA SER A 413 14.15 -7.13 13.71
C SER A 413 14.90 -6.78 15.00
N HIS A 414 15.07 -7.76 15.89
CA HIS A 414 15.87 -7.59 17.11
C HIS A 414 17.34 -7.39 16.81
N ILE A 415 17.90 -8.16 15.87
CA ILE A 415 19.30 -8.03 15.45
C ILE A 415 19.53 -6.63 14.86
N ILE A 416 18.70 -6.20 13.91
CA ILE A 416 18.81 -4.89 13.24
C ILE A 416 18.74 -3.75 14.25
N GLY A 417 17.75 -3.73 15.15
CA GLY A 417 17.59 -2.65 16.12
C GLY A 417 18.79 -2.51 17.06
N ASN A 418 19.31 -3.62 17.58
CA ASN A 418 20.50 -3.62 18.45
C ASN A 418 21.77 -3.25 17.66
N PHE A 419 21.92 -3.74 16.42
CA PHE A 419 23.03 -3.36 15.54
C PHE A 419 23.07 -1.85 15.27
N ILE A 420 21.95 -1.25 14.91
CA ILE A 420 21.87 0.20 14.68
C ILE A 420 22.24 0.98 15.94
N LYS A 421 21.91 0.47 17.13
CA LYS A 421 22.31 1.07 18.38
C LYS A 421 23.83 0.96 18.58
N ILE A 422 24.45 -0.19 18.30
CA ILE A 422 25.90 -0.38 18.32
C ILE A 422 26.59 0.62 17.39
N ALA A 423 26.15 0.68 16.14
CA ALA A 423 26.70 1.58 15.14
C ALA A 423 26.63 3.05 15.59
N ARG A 424 25.56 3.47 16.24
CA ARG A 424 25.42 4.83 16.79
C ARG A 424 26.32 5.10 17.98
N GLU A 425 26.60 4.12 18.81
CA GLU A 425 27.51 4.27 19.96
C GLU A 425 29.00 4.34 19.52
N ILE A 426 29.36 3.60 18.45
CA ILE A 426 30.74 3.55 17.94
C ILE A 426 31.01 4.68 16.94
N ASP A 427 30.17 4.83 15.90
CA ASP A 427 30.40 5.71 14.75
C ASP A 427 29.58 7.01 14.79
N GLY A 428 28.68 7.12 15.77
CA GLY A 428 27.78 8.26 15.89
C GLY A 428 26.55 8.18 14.99
N PRO A 429 25.68 9.20 15.04
CA PRO A 429 24.34 9.15 14.43
C PRO A 429 24.31 9.39 12.92
N ARG A 430 25.44 9.71 12.29
CA ARG A 430 25.47 10.05 10.84
C ARG A 430 25.74 8.85 9.93
N PHE A 431 26.15 7.69 10.46
CA PHE A 431 26.39 6.49 9.66
C PHE A 431 27.26 6.74 8.41
N GLN A 432 28.36 7.48 8.56
CA GLN A 432 29.23 7.86 7.43
C GLN A 432 30.10 6.70 6.97
N SER A 433 30.80 6.06 7.90
CA SER A 433 31.64 4.90 7.60
C SER A 433 31.71 4.01 8.84
N PRO A 434 31.50 2.71 8.70
CA PRO A 434 31.67 1.80 9.81
C PRO A 434 33.14 1.70 10.21
N SER A 435 33.44 1.93 11.49
CA SER A 435 34.78 1.72 12.10
C SER A 435 34.86 0.39 12.83
N PHE A 436 33.92 -0.52 12.58
CA PHE A 436 33.88 -1.86 13.16
C PHE A 436 33.36 -2.88 12.14
N SER A 437 33.66 -4.15 12.39
CA SER A 437 33.10 -5.28 11.64
C SER A 437 32.47 -6.29 12.58
N LEU A 438 31.54 -7.08 12.05
CA LEU A 438 30.90 -8.19 12.74
C LEU A 438 31.09 -9.46 11.90
N GLU A 439 31.56 -10.52 12.55
CA GLU A 439 31.68 -11.82 11.92
C GLU A 439 30.96 -12.90 12.75
N LEU A 440 30.33 -13.82 12.05
CA LEU A 440 29.76 -15.02 12.66
C LEU A 440 30.78 -16.17 12.51
N LYS A 441 31.37 -16.61 13.62
CA LYS A 441 32.33 -17.70 13.64
C LYS A 441 31.64 -19.03 13.99
N ASP A 442 31.86 -20.04 13.14
CA ASP A 442 31.37 -21.41 13.31
C ASP A 442 29.85 -21.53 13.60
N ASN A 443 29.07 -20.55 13.18
CA ASN A 443 27.63 -20.41 13.52
C ASN A 443 27.35 -20.44 15.04
N ARG A 444 28.35 -20.17 15.89
CA ARG A 444 28.24 -20.30 17.35
C ARG A 444 28.43 -19.00 18.10
N TYR A 445 29.29 -18.09 17.61
CA TYR A 445 29.54 -16.82 18.29
C TYR A 445 29.76 -15.65 17.32
N ILE A 446 29.52 -14.44 17.79
CA ILE A 446 29.75 -13.22 17.03
C ILE A 446 31.02 -12.57 17.55
N GLU A 447 31.96 -12.31 16.64
CA GLU A 447 33.15 -11.53 16.90
C GLU A 447 32.93 -10.09 16.41
N ILE A 448 33.31 -9.10 17.24
CA ILE A 448 33.33 -7.70 16.86
C ILE A 448 34.80 -7.21 16.87
N SER A 449 35.21 -6.57 15.77
CA SER A 449 36.48 -5.92 15.65
C SER A 449 36.28 -4.43 15.42
N THR A 450 37.00 -3.59 16.19
CA THR A 450 36.90 -2.13 16.06
C THR A 450 38.26 -1.52 15.69
N LEU A 451 38.22 -0.45 14.86
CA LEU A 451 39.42 0.27 14.46
C LEU A 451 39.98 1.14 15.60
N ASN A 452 39.14 1.53 16.56
CA ASN A 452 39.50 2.43 17.66
C ASN A 452 39.29 1.76 19.01
N ILE A 453 40.10 2.16 20.00
CA ILE A 453 39.89 1.77 21.39
C ILE A 453 38.63 2.48 21.92
N LEU A 454 37.66 1.72 22.39
CA LEU A 454 36.44 2.24 22.93
C LEU A 454 36.59 2.64 24.41
N PRO A 455 36.05 3.80 24.84
CA PRO A 455 35.89 4.10 26.25
C PRO A 455 35.10 3.01 26.99
N LYS A 456 35.46 2.68 28.24
CA LYS A 456 34.82 1.62 29.02
C LYS A 456 33.30 1.68 29.00
N ALA A 457 32.69 2.86 29.17
CA ALA A 457 31.26 3.04 29.20
C ALA A 457 30.58 2.73 27.82
N VAL A 458 31.29 2.99 26.71
CA VAL A 458 30.81 2.65 25.36
C VAL A 458 30.94 1.15 25.15
N PHE A 459 32.08 0.57 25.54
CA PHE A 459 32.31 -0.87 25.45
C PHE A 459 31.25 -1.68 26.21
N GLU A 460 30.91 -1.29 27.44
CA GLU A 460 29.84 -1.96 28.24
C GLU A 460 28.47 -1.93 27.53
N LYS A 461 28.09 -0.79 26.93
CA LYS A 461 26.86 -0.67 26.14
C LYS A 461 26.88 -1.56 24.90
N VAL A 462 28.00 -1.61 24.19
CA VAL A 462 28.16 -2.48 23.01
C VAL A 462 28.03 -3.94 23.42
N CYS A 463 28.64 -4.36 24.50
CA CYS A 463 28.55 -5.71 25.05
C CYS A 463 27.11 -6.09 25.41
N GLU A 464 26.35 -5.19 26.03
CA GLU A 464 24.93 -5.41 26.35
C GLU A 464 24.11 -5.66 25.07
N ARG A 465 24.35 -4.88 24.01
CA ARG A 465 23.63 -5.03 22.73
C ARG A 465 24.05 -6.28 21.97
N LEU A 466 25.31 -6.65 22.00
CA LEU A 466 25.78 -7.92 21.42
C LEU A 466 25.14 -9.12 22.14
N LYS A 467 25.05 -9.10 23.46
CA LYS A 467 24.31 -10.14 24.22
C LYS A 467 22.85 -10.25 23.78
N ALA A 468 22.19 -9.12 23.55
CA ALA A 468 20.82 -9.09 23.04
C ALA A 468 20.70 -9.68 21.61
N ILE A 469 21.66 -9.42 20.74
CA ILE A 469 21.77 -10.04 19.41
C ILE A 469 21.97 -11.56 19.53
N GLY A 470 22.90 -11.99 20.39
CA GLY A 470 23.15 -13.42 20.65
C GLY A 470 21.90 -14.15 21.15
N PHE A 471 21.16 -13.52 22.07
CA PHE A 471 19.91 -14.06 22.55
C PHE A 471 18.86 -14.19 21.42
N ALA A 472 18.71 -13.18 20.57
CA ALA A 472 17.80 -13.20 19.44
C ALA A 472 18.17 -14.29 18.42
N ARG A 473 19.48 -14.50 18.19
CA ARG A 473 20.01 -15.51 17.28
C ARG A 473 20.13 -16.92 17.92
N LYS A 474 19.97 -17.04 19.23
CA LYS A 474 20.18 -18.27 20.02
C LYS A 474 21.61 -18.80 19.92
N ILE A 475 22.59 -17.92 19.99
CA ILE A 475 24.03 -18.23 19.96
C ILE A 475 24.74 -17.56 21.14
N PHE A 476 25.92 -18.07 21.48
CA PHE A 476 26.77 -17.42 22.46
C PHE A 476 27.47 -16.20 21.89
N ILE A 477 27.88 -15.27 22.75
CA ILE A 477 28.68 -14.11 22.39
C ILE A 477 30.03 -14.22 23.10
N GLU A 478 31.07 -14.27 22.32
CA GLU A 478 32.42 -14.09 22.80
C GLU A 478 32.92 -12.71 22.37
N ILE A 479 33.29 -11.86 23.34
CA ILE A 479 33.77 -10.52 23.08
C ILE A 479 35.28 -10.57 23.36
N LYS A 480 36.06 -10.48 22.31
CA LYS A 480 37.54 -10.40 22.39
C LYS A 480 37.98 -8.97 22.31
#